data_2a8a7875152a3fe056b0967385beda8d
#
_entry.id   2a8a7875152a3fe056b0967385beda8d
#
_cell.length_a   1.000
_cell.length_b   1.000
_cell.length_c   1.000
_cell.angle_alpha   90.00
_cell.angle_beta   90.00
_cell.angle_gamma   90.00
#
_symmetry.space_group_name_H-M   'P 1'
#
loop_
_entity.id
_entity.type
_entity.pdbx_description
1 polymer ?
#
loop_
_entity_poly.entity_id
_entity_poly.type
_entity_poly.pdbx_seq_one_letter_code
_entity_poly.pdbx_strand_id
1 'polypeptide(L)'
;MNPNQKIIIIGSICMTSGIASLILQIGNIISIWISHSIQNDNQKQSETCNQNFITYENNTWVNQTHINISNNNFVAKVASISVKLAGNSSLCPVSGWAIHSKDNSIRIGSKGDVFVIREPFISCSHLECRTFFLTQGALLNDKHSNGTIKDRSPYRTLMSCPIGEVPSPYNSRFESVAWSASACHDGISWLTIGISGPDNGAVAVLKYNDIITDTIKSWRNNILRTQESECACMNGSCFTLMTDGPSNGPASYKIFKIERGKVVKSVELNAPNYHYEECSCYPDSGDIICVCRDNWHGSNRPWVSFNQNLEYQIGYICSGIFGDNPRPNDGTGSCGPVSSNGANGVKGFSFKYGNGVWIGRTKSTSSRSGFEMIWDPNGWTGTDKNFLVKQDIIGPNDWSGYSGSFVQHPELTGLDCMRPCFWVELIRGRPKENTIWTSGSSISFCGVNSDTVGWSWPDGAELPFTIDK
;
A
#
# COMPACT_ATOMS: atom_id res chain seq x y z
N MET A 1 -38.51 -29.24 -6.71
CA MET A 1 -37.97 -27.92 -7.10
C MET A 1 -36.56 -28.12 -7.58
N ASN A 2 -36.25 -27.58 -8.77
CA ASN A 2 -34.91 -27.64 -9.37
C ASN A 2 -33.91 -26.85 -8.50
N PRO A 3 -32.70 -27.36 -8.22
CA PRO A 3 -31.69 -26.65 -7.41
C PRO A 3 -31.43 -25.19 -7.84
N ASN A 4 -31.54 -24.94 -9.13
CA ASN A 4 -31.37 -23.57 -9.68
C ASN A 4 -32.51 -22.61 -9.30
N GLN A 5 -33.70 -23.09 -9.01
CA GLN A 5 -34.81 -22.27 -8.51
C GLN A 5 -34.66 -21.89 -7.02
N LYS A 6 -33.97 -22.74 -6.23
CA LYS A 6 -33.67 -22.41 -4.82
C LYS A 6 -32.69 -21.26 -4.68
N ILE A 7 -31.68 -21.17 -5.55
CA ILE A 7 -30.68 -20.10 -5.53
C ILE A 7 -31.31 -18.76 -5.91
N ILE A 8 -32.22 -18.73 -6.88
CA ILE A 8 -32.91 -17.51 -7.31
C ILE A 8 -33.83 -16.95 -6.21
N ILE A 9 -34.51 -17.85 -5.47
CA ILE A 9 -35.40 -17.44 -4.36
C ILE A 9 -34.59 -16.88 -3.19
N ILE A 10 -33.42 -17.48 -2.87
CA ILE A 10 -32.53 -16.98 -1.82
C ILE A 10 -31.91 -15.63 -2.22
N GLY A 11 -31.53 -15.46 -3.46
CA GLY A 11 -31.06 -14.19 -3.99
C GLY A 11 -32.13 -13.09 -3.97
N SER A 12 -33.39 -13.43 -4.23
CA SER A 12 -34.50 -12.48 -4.14
C SER A 12 -34.85 -12.07 -2.71
N ILE A 13 -34.66 -12.97 -1.74
CA ILE A 13 -34.94 -12.71 -0.32
C ILE A 13 -33.93 -11.70 0.27
N CYS A 14 -32.69 -11.75 -0.20
CA CYS A 14 -31.69 -10.75 0.21
C CYS A 14 -31.92 -9.37 -0.41
N MET A 15 -32.68 -9.27 -1.50
CA MET A 15 -32.89 -7.99 -2.21
C MET A 15 -34.17 -7.25 -1.83
N THR A 16 -35.14 -7.87 -1.16
CA THR A 16 -36.40 -7.17 -0.80
C THR A 16 -36.90 -7.59 0.57
N SER A 17 -36.94 -6.66 1.50
CA SER A 17 -37.51 -6.82 2.85
C SER A 17 -39.00 -7.20 2.89
N GLY A 18 -39.70 -7.20 1.74
CA GLY A 18 -41.11 -7.56 1.64
C GLY A 18 -41.39 -9.08 1.51
N ILE A 19 -40.42 -9.86 1.03
CA ILE A 19 -40.63 -11.32 0.80
C ILE A 19 -40.40 -12.14 2.08
N ALA A 20 -39.56 -11.67 2.97
CA ALA A 20 -39.31 -12.34 4.27
C ALA A 20 -40.60 -12.39 5.13
N SER A 21 -41.48 -11.40 5.01
CA SER A 21 -42.75 -11.36 5.75
C SER A 21 -43.80 -12.34 5.24
N LEU A 22 -43.74 -12.70 3.95
CA LEU A 22 -44.67 -13.63 3.33
C LEU A 22 -44.34 -15.12 3.65
N ILE A 23 -43.05 -15.41 3.83
CA ILE A 23 -42.55 -16.76 4.11
C ILE A 23 -42.79 -17.15 5.58
N LEU A 24 -42.81 -16.16 6.48
CA LEU A 24 -43.11 -16.38 7.91
C LEU A 24 -44.58 -16.77 8.17
N GLN A 25 -45.46 -16.60 7.19
CA GLN A 25 -46.88 -16.97 7.29
C GLN A 25 -47.21 -18.38 6.80
N ILE A 26 -46.26 -19.09 6.20
CA ILE A 26 -46.47 -20.45 5.65
C ILE A 26 -45.79 -21.50 6.54
N GLY A 27 -46.41 -21.80 7.68
CA GLY A 27 -46.17 -23.00 8.50
C GLY A 27 -44.79 -23.13 9.20
N ASN A 28 -44.81 -23.45 10.49
CA ASN A 28 -43.64 -23.52 11.39
C ASN A 28 -42.47 -24.41 10.94
N ILE A 29 -42.72 -25.42 10.11
CA ILE A 29 -41.67 -26.38 9.68
C ILE A 29 -40.78 -25.79 8.59
N ILE A 30 -41.34 -24.97 7.69
CA ILE A 30 -40.58 -24.33 6.62
C ILE A 30 -39.78 -23.16 7.19
N SER A 31 -40.31 -22.42 8.16
CA SER A 31 -39.59 -21.30 8.79
C SER A 31 -38.39 -21.77 9.61
N ILE A 32 -38.46 -22.92 10.30
CA ILE A 32 -37.34 -23.49 11.06
C ILE A 32 -36.25 -23.98 10.10
N TRP A 33 -36.61 -24.58 8.97
CA TRP A 33 -35.62 -25.05 8.01
C TRP A 33 -34.92 -23.93 7.26
N ILE A 34 -35.65 -22.89 6.90
CA ILE A 34 -35.07 -21.67 6.25
C ILE A 34 -34.22 -20.90 7.26
N SER A 35 -34.66 -20.77 8.50
CA SER A 35 -33.89 -20.12 9.57
C SER A 35 -32.59 -20.88 9.87
N HIS A 36 -32.61 -22.20 9.88
CA HIS A 36 -31.42 -23.03 10.09
C HIS A 36 -30.45 -22.97 8.88
N SER A 37 -30.98 -22.92 7.65
CA SER A 37 -30.19 -22.79 6.45
C SER A 37 -29.54 -21.41 6.36
N ILE A 38 -30.27 -20.35 6.72
CA ILE A 38 -29.72 -18.95 6.75
C ILE A 38 -28.69 -18.79 7.88
N GLN A 39 -28.90 -19.41 9.03
CA GLN A 39 -27.90 -19.42 10.09
C GLN A 39 -26.63 -20.17 9.70
N ASN A 40 -26.77 -21.34 9.05
CA ASN A 40 -25.60 -22.08 8.57
C ASN A 40 -24.85 -21.39 7.44
N ASP A 41 -25.54 -20.72 6.52
CA ASP A 41 -24.90 -19.95 5.46
C ASP A 41 -24.25 -18.67 6.00
N ASN A 42 -24.86 -18.02 6.98
CA ASN A 42 -24.24 -16.88 7.66
C ASN A 42 -23.05 -17.30 8.52
N GLN A 43 -23.12 -18.47 9.17
CA GLN A 43 -21.99 -19.03 9.91
C GLN A 43 -20.85 -19.45 8.97
N LYS A 44 -21.19 -20.07 7.82
CA LYS A 44 -20.21 -20.46 6.80
C LYS A 44 -19.60 -19.27 6.06
N GLN A 45 -20.38 -18.20 5.81
CA GLN A 45 -19.84 -16.93 5.30
C GLN A 45 -19.01 -16.19 6.36
N SER A 46 -19.41 -16.24 7.63
CA SER A 46 -18.62 -15.74 8.74
C SER A 46 -17.32 -16.51 8.91
N GLU A 47 -17.33 -17.83 8.77
CA GLU A 47 -16.11 -18.65 8.85
C GLU A 47 -15.20 -18.46 7.64
N THR A 48 -15.72 -18.28 6.41
CA THR A 48 -14.92 -17.97 5.23
C THR A 48 -14.41 -16.53 5.24
N CYS A 49 -15.15 -15.61 5.77
CA CYS A 49 -14.66 -14.24 6.01
C CYS A 49 -13.62 -14.22 7.13
N ASN A 50 -13.79 -15.00 8.20
CA ASN A 50 -12.83 -15.05 9.31
C ASN A 50 -11.50 -15.73 8.96
N GLN A 51 -11.42 -16.52 7.90
CA GLN A 51 -10.16 -17.14 7.47
C GLN A 51 -9.13 -16.13 6.92
N ASN A 52 -9.57 -14.93 6.55
CA ASN A 52 -8.72 -13.86 6.04
C ASN A 52 -8.77 -12.58 6.89
N PHE A 53 -9.50 -12.58 8.00
CA PHE A 53 -9.58 -11.42 8.88
C PHE A 53 -8.62 -11.54 10.06
N ILE A 54 -8.06 -10.40 10.42
CA ILE A 54 -7.26 -10.19 11.61
C ILE A 54 -8.21 -10.23 12.81
N THR A 55 -8.01 -11.17 13.70
CA THR A 55 -8.75 -11.22 14.97
C THR A 55 -8.05 -10.41 16.04
N TYR A 56 -8.83 -9.85 16.94
CA TYR A 56 -8.33 -9.07 18.06
C TYR A 56 -8.14 -9.99 19.28
N GLU A 57 -6.89 -10.34 19.57
CA GLU A 57 -6.52 -11.12 20.75
C GLU A 57 -5.51 -10.37 21.59
N ASN A 58 -5.71 -10.34 22.90
CA ASN A 58 -4.79 -9.72 23.87
C ASN A 58 -4.39 -8.27 23.54
N ASN A 59 -5.36 -7.44 23.10
CA ASN A 59 -5.13 -6.06 22.65
C ASN A 59 -4.30 -5.91 21.36
N THR A 60 -4.28 -6.95 20.53
CA THR A 60 -3.56 -6.95 19.24
C THR A 60 -4.43 -7.59 18.17
N TRP A 61 -4.44 -7.02 16.98
CA TRP A 61 -5.09 -7.65 15.82
C TRP A 61 -4.16 -8.70 15.23
N VAL A 62 -4.61 -9.94 15.18
CA VAL A 62 -3.81 -11.11 14.74
C VAL A 62 -4.53 -11.82 13.60
N ASN A 63 -3.82 -12.13 12.52
CA ASN A 63 -4.34 -13.03 11.51
C ASN A 63 -4.12 -14.48 11.96
N GLN A 64 -5.18 -15.22 12.24
CA GLN A 64 -5.12 -16.57 12.81
C GLN A 64 -4.48 -17.62 11.89
N THR A 65 -4.43 -17.40 10.58
CA THR A 65 -4.10 -18.49 9.66
C THR A 65 -2.64 -18.50 9.18
N HIS A 66 -1.87 -17.42 9.29
CA HIS A 66 -0.58 -17.33 8.61
C HIS A 66 0.55 -16.65 9.38
N ILE A 67 0.33 -16.22 10.62
CA ILE A 67 1.37 -15.56 11.39
C ILE A 67 2.03 -16.59 12.30
N ASN A 68 3.15 -17.11 11.84
CA ASN A 68 4.09 -17.76 12.75
C ASN A 68 4.81 -16.63 13.50
N ILE A 69 4.33 -16.29 14.68
CA ILE A 69 4.96 -15.32 15.57
C ILE A 69 6.22 -15.98 16.14
N SER A 70 7.26 -16.09 15.33
CA SER A 70 8.53 -16.71 15.72
C SER A 70 9.39 -15.71 16.46
N ASN A 71 9.12 -14.94 17.23
CA ASN A 71 9.82 -14.03 18.16
C ASN A 71 8.90 -12.89 18.52
N ASN A 72 8.17 -13.11 19.56
CA ASN A 72 7.32 -12.13 20.20
C ASN A 72 8.17 -11.07 20.90
N ASN A 73 8.83 -10.22 20.15
CA ASN A 73 9.37 -9.02 20.73
C ASN A 73 8.25 -8.02 20.84
N PHE A 74 7.60 -8.06 21.97
CA PHE A 74 6.71 -7.00 22.44
C PHE A 74 7.50 -5.71 22.49
N VAL A 75 7.14 -4.73 21.69
CA VAL A 75 7.99 -3.57 21.52
C VAL A 75 7.53 -2.35 22.29
N ALA A 76 6.28 -2.06 22.37
CA ALA A 76 5.75 -0.99 23.22
C ALA A 76 4.22 -1.02 23.27
N LYS A 77 3.66 -0.73 24.41
CA LYS A 77 2.27 -0.31 24.51
C LYS A 77 2.17 1.13 24.02
N VAL A 78 1.47 1.35 22.94
CA VAL A 78 1.17 2.71 22.48
C VAL A 78 0.12 3.28 23.41
N ALA A 79 0.46 4.34 24.14
CA ALA A 79 -0.51 5.04 24.96
C ALA A 79 -1.63 5.60 24.06
N SER A 80 -2.85 5.53 24.55
CA SER A 80 -4.00 6.15 23.90
C SER A 80 -3.77 7.64 23.75
N ILE A 81 -3.44 8.08 22.56
CA ILE A 81 -3.28 9.49 22.24
C ILE A 81 -4.43 9.87 21.33
N SER A 82 -5.31 10.69 21.84
CA SER A 82 -6.26 11.40 21.01
C SER A 82 -5.48 12.35 20.11
N VAL A 83 -5.22 11.92 18.88
CA VAL A 83 -4.74 12.82 17.83
C VAL A 83 -5.89 13.79 17.56
N LYS A 84 -5.87 14.94 18.20
CA LYS A 84 -6.81 16.01 17.88
C LYS A 84 -6.54 16.45 16.46
N LEU A 85 -7.49 16.19 15.59
CA LEU A 85 -7.46 16.69 14.24
C LEU A 85 -7.51 18.21 14.29
N ALA A 86 -6.39 18.85 13.91
CA ALA A 86 -6.37 20.28 13.69
C ALA A 86 -6.85 20.54 12.27
N GLY A 87 -8.06 21.04 12.10
CA GLY A 87 -8.67 21.36 10.81
C GLY A 87 -9.64 20.28 10.29
N ASN A 88 -10.00 20.38 9.02
CA ASN A 88 -11.02 19.55 8.38
C ASN A 88 -10.43 18.25 7.79
N SER A 89 -9.74 17.44 8.57
CA SER A 89 -9.26 16.14 8.08
C SER A 89 -10.42 15.16 7.89
N SER A 90 -10.44 14.46 6.77
CA SER A 90 -11.35 13.36 6.49
C SER A 90 -10.77 11.99 6.87
N LEU A 91 -9.53 11.93 7.33
CA LEU A 91 -8.91 10.72 7.86
C LEU A 91 -9.41 10.44 9.28
N CYS A 92 -9.53 9.15 9.61
CA CYS A 92 -9.84 8.74 10.98
C CYS A 92 -8.71 9.13 11.95
N PRO A 93 -9.03 9.47 13.21
CA PRO A 93 -8.03 9.64 14.24
C PRO A 93 -7.24 8.35 14.46
N VAL A 94 -5.93 8.49 14.68
CA VAL A 94 -5.03 7.35 14.87
C VAL A 94 -4.23 7.55 16.14
N SER A 95 -4.29 6.58 17.06
CA SER A 95 -3.42 6.49 18.24
C SER A 95 -2.36 5.40 18.11
N GLY A 96 -2.53 4.49 17.17
CA GLY A 96 -1.60 3.41 16.87
C GLY A 96 -1.98 2.67 15.60
N TRP A 97 -1.21 1.64 15.27
CA TRP A 97 -1.34 0.91 14.02
C TRP A 97 -1.50 -0.58 14.30
N ALA A 98 -2.56 -1.17 13.78
CA ALA A 98 -2.85 -2.59 13.91
C ALA A 98 -2.58 -3.32 12.61
N ILE A 99 -2.05 -4.53 12.70
CA ILE A 99 -1.84 -5.37 11.52
C ILE A 99 -3.17 -5.59 10.80
N HIS A 100 -3.15 -5.42 9.48
CA HIS A 100 -4.31 -5.64 8.63
C HIS A 100 -4.17 -6.93 7.83
N SER A 101 -3.03 -7.15 7.19
CA SER A 101 -2.76 -8.38 6.46
C SER A 101 -1.26 -8.66 6.36
N LYS A 102 -0.92 -9.91 6.06
CA LYS A 102 0.44 -10.34 5.74
C LYS A 102 0.37 -11.50 4.76
N ASP A 103 1.15 -11.45 3.70
CA ASP A 103 1.47 -12.65 2.95
C ASP A 103 2.77 -13.29 3.48
N ASN A 104 2.97 -14.55 3.19
CA ASN A 104 4.18 -15.28 3.54
C ASN A 104 4.82 -15.89 2.27
N SER A 105 4.83 -15.11 1.19
CA SER A 105 5.24 -15.57 -0.13
C SER A 105 6.64 -16.16 -0.15
N ILE A 106 7.60 -15.53 0.54
CA ILE A 106 8.98 -16.03 0.56
C ILE A 106 9.07 -17.37 1.29
N ARG A 107 8.41 -17.51 2.44
CA ARG A 107 8.38 -18.78 3.19
C ARG A 107 7.69 -19.91 2.41
N ILE A 108 6.57 -19.58 1.77
CA ILE A 108 5.76 -20.56 1.02
C ILE A 108 6.42 -20.92 -0.30
N GLY A 109 7.13 -19.98 -0.92
CA GLY A 109 7.84 -20.17 -2.19
C GLY A 109 8.88 -21.28 -2.18
N SER A 110 9.36 -21.71 -1.00
CA SER A 110 10.22 -22.89 -0.90
C SER A 110 9.51 -24.22 -1.21
N LYS A 111 8.18 -24.22 -1.18
CA LYS A 111 7.36 -25.42 -1.26
C LYS A 111 6.34 -25.42 -2.39
N GLY A 112 6.21 -24.32 -3.11
CA GLY A 112 5.18 -24.16 -4.14
C GLY A 112 5.48 -23.07 -5.16
N ASP A 113 4.57 -22.93 -6.10
CA ASP A 113 4.66 -21.97 -7.18
C ASP A 113 4.27 -20.58 -6.68
N VAL A 114 5.27 -19.76 -6.38
CA VAL A 114 5.12 -18.38 -5.93
C VAL A 114 5.91 -17.47 -6.86
N PHE A 115 5.30 -16.38 -7.28
CA PHE A 115 5.98 -15.40 -8.13
C PHE A 115 7.13 -14.71 -7.39
N VAL A 116 8.21 -14.50 -8.13
CA VAL A 116 9.21 -13.50 -7.76
C VAL A 116 8.61 -12.13 -8.00
N ILE A 117 8.47 -11.34 -6.95
CA ILE A 117 7.86 -10.02 -7.02
C ILE A 117 8.71 -8.97 -6.31
N ARG A 118 8.55 -7.73 -6.72
CA ARG A 118 8.90 -6.54 -5.94
C ARG A 118 7.82 -5.47 -6.13
N GLU A 119 7.97 -4.39 -5.42
CA GLU A 119 7.07 -3.25 -5.42
C GLU A 119 5.60 -3.67 -5.20
N PRO A 120 5.30 -4.50 -4.18
CA PRO A 120 3.92 -4.76 -3.83
C PRO A 120 3.29 -3.49 -3.28
N PHE A 121 2.05 -3.26 -3.60
CA PHE A 121 1.25 -2.22 -2.98
C PHE A 121 -0.20 -2.66 -2.82
N ILE A 122 -0.92 -1.98 -1.95
CA ILE A 122 -2.31 -2.31 -1.67
C ILE A 122 -3.18 -1.15 -2.11
N SER A 123 -4.30 -1.48 -2.72
CA SER A 123 -5.39 -0.55 -3.01
C SER A 123 -6.73 -1.21 -2.72
N CYS A 124 -7.68 -0.42 -2.23
CA CYS A 124 -9.01 -0.89 -1.86
C CYS A 124 -10.06 -0.24 -2.73
N SER A 125 -11.01 -1.06 -3.17
CA SER A 125 -12.29 -0.58 -3.69
C SER A 125 -13.26 -0.31 -2.52
N HIS A 126 -14.51 -0.03 -2.82
CA HIS A 126 -15.56 0.08 -1.81
C HIS A 126 -16.03 -1.29 -1.26
N LEU A 127 -15.51 -2.39 -1.80
CA LEU A 127 -15.91 -3.75 -1.46
C LEU A 127 -14.76 -4.63 -0.97
N GLU A 128 -13.54 -4.43 -1.48
CA GLU A 128 -12.39 -5.30 -1.19
C GLU A 128 -11.07 -4.54 -1.29
N CYS A 129 -10.04 -5.10 -0.65
CA CYS A 129 -8.65 -4.69 -0.85
C CYS A 129 -7.91 -5.73 -1.70
N ARG A 130 -7.03 -5.27 -2.55
CA ARG A 130 -6.19 -6.12 -3.39
C ARG A 130 -4.72 -5.75 -3.23
N THR A 131 -3.87 -6.75 -3.32
CA THR A 131 -2.44 -6.58 -3.44
C THR A 131 -2.07 -6.55 -4.91
N PHE A 132 -1.46 -5.46 -5.34
CA PHE A 132 -0.85 -5.28 -6.65
C PHE A 132 0.66 -5.48 -6.51
N PHE A 133 1.29 -6.04 -7.51
CA PHE A 133 2.73 -6.30 -7.47
C PHE A 133 3.33 -6.36 -8.87
N LEU A 134 4.63 -6.14 -8.95
CA LEU A 134 5.40 -6.27 -10.19
C LEU A 134 6.17 -7.59 -10.15
N THR A 135 5.71 -8.55 -10.92
CA THR A 135 6.42 -9.84 -11.07
C THR A 135 7.53 -9.72 -12.11
N GLN A 136 8.52 -10.58 -12.00
CA GLN A 136 9.60 -10.72 -13.01
C GLN A 136 9.29 -11.79 -14.06
N GLY A 137 8.07 -12.35 -14.05
CA GLY A 137 7.72 -13.47 -14.94
C GLY A 137 8.41 -14.78 -14.54
N ALA A 138 8.80 -14.92 -13.28
CA ALA A 138 9.51 -16.07 -12.76
C ALA A 138 8.91 -16.54 -11.43
N LEU A 139 9.10 -17.82 -11.13
CA LEU A 139 8.76 -18.40 -9.84
C LEU A 139 9.99 -18.49 -8.94
N LEU A 140 9.80 -18.37 -7.63
CA LEU A 140 10.89 -18.40 -6.65
C LEU A 140 11.72 -19.68 -6.71
N ASN A 141 11.06 -20.80 -6.99
CA ASN A 141 11.68 -22.12 -7.05
C ASN A 141 12.13 -22.52 -8.48
N ASP A 142 12.25 -21.58 -9.40
CA ASP A 142 12.65 -21.83 -10.79
C ASP A 142 14.00 -21.14 -11.10
N LYS A 143 14.72 -21.72 -12.06
CA LYS A 143 15.98 -21.14 -12.58
C LYS A 143 15.80 -19.74 -13.20
N HIS A 144 14.61 -19.42 -13.68
CA HIS A 144 14.27 -18.09 -14.21
C HIS A 144 14.23 -17.01 -13.15
N SER A 145 14.25 -17.37 -11.86
CA SER A 145 14.39 -16.43 -10.75
C SER A 145 15.78 -15.78 -10.68
N ASN A 146 16.77 -16.38 -11.37
CA ASN A 146 18.13 -15.86 -11.39
C ASN A 146 18.22 -14.47 -12.03
N GLY A 147 18.86 -13.54 -11.32
CA GLY A 147 19.06 -12.17 -11.81
C GLY A 147 17.83 -11.26 -11.66
N THR A 148 16.83 -11.66 -10.90
CA THR A 148 15.61 -10.86 -10.67
C THR A 148 15.82 -9.63 -9.76
N ILE A 149 17.06 -9.32 -9.43
CA ILE A 149 17.42 -8.04 -8.82
C ILE A 149 17.25 -6.84 -9.78
N LYS A 150 17.15 -7.08 -11.09
CA LYS A 150 17.01 -6.03 -12.11
C LYS A 150 15.67 -5.32 -11.96
N ASP A 151 15.70 -3.99 -11.96
CA ASP A 151 14.50 -3.15 -11.82
C ASP A 151 13.59 -3.23 -13.04
N ARG A 152 14.17 -3.24 -14.22
CA ARG A 152 13.44 -3.17 -15.48
C ARG A 152 13.86 -4.31 -16.39
N SER A 153 12.86 -4.94 -16.99
CA SER A 153 13.02 -5.95 -18.02
C SER A 153 11.72 -6.06 -18.84
N PRO A 154 11.76 -6.68 -20.03
CA PRO A 154 10.55 -6.93 -20.81
C PRO A 154 9.57 -7.90 -20.12
N TYR A 155 10.01 -8.63 -19.12
CA TYR A 155 9.21 -9.62 -18.39
C TYR A 155 8.43 -9.05 -17.22
N ARG A 156 8.74 -7.81 -16.79
CA ARG A 156 8.05 -7.20 -15.66
C ARG A 156 6.58 -6.97 -15.98
N THR A 157 5.74 -7.34 -15.03
CA THR A 157 4.29 -7.38 -15.22
C THR A 157 3.58 -6.95 -13.96
N LEU A 158 2.62 -6.03 -14.10
CA LEU A 158 1.69 -5.70 -13.03
C LEU A 158 0.62 -6.79 -12.95
N MET A 159 0.52 -7.41 -11.79
CA MET A 159 -0.52 -8.37 -11.45
C MET A 159 -1.18 -8.01 -10.13
N SER A 160 -2.29 -8.65 -9.81
CA SER A 160 -2.97 -8.48 -8.53
C SER A 160 -3.55 -9.79 -8.01
N CYS A 161 -3.64 -9.89 -6.71
CA CYS A 161 -4.33 -10.97 -6.01
C CYS A 161 -5.13 -10.40 -4.81
N PRO A 162 -6.04 -11.17 -4.21
CA PRO A 162 -6.71 -10.73 -2.98
C PRO A 162 -5.69 -10.44 -1.87
N ILE A 163 -6.00 -9.44 -1.04
CA ILE A 163 -5.09 -9.04 0.06
C ILE A 163 -4.80 -10.21 1.00
N GLY A 164 -3.56 -10.31 1.47
CA GLY A 164 -3.12 -11.35 2.39
C GLY A 164 -2.81 -12.69 1.75
N GLU A 165 -3.15 -12.89 0.49
CA GLU A 165 -2.82 -14.09 -0.25
C GLU A 165 -1.41 -14.01 -0.85
N VAL A 166 -0.84 -15.18 -1.10
CA VAL A 166 0.49 -15.32 -1.68
C VAL A 166 0.41 -15.12 -3.19
N PRO A 167 1.18 -14.21 -3.78
CA PRO A 167 1.23 -14.01 -5.22
C PRO A 167 1.65 -15.28 -5.96
N SER A 168 0.72 -15.91 -6.65
CA SER A 168 0.96 -17.17 -7.38
C SER A 168 0.19 -17.22 -8.70
N PRO A 169 0.57 -18.13 -9.63
CA PRO A 169 -0.19 -18.32 -10.86
C PRO A 169 -1.65 -18.74 -10.64
N TYR A 170 -1.99 -19.27 -9.46
CA TYR A 170 -3.30 -19.82 -9.15
C TYR A 170 -4.32 -18.79 -8.71
N ASN A 171 -3.89 -17.63 -8.21
CA ASN A 171 -4.76 -16.61 -7.65
C ASN A 171 -4.56 -15.22 -8.23
N SER A 172 -3.57 -15.05 -9.11
CA SER A 172 -3.16 -13.74 -9.58
C SER A 172 -3.73 -13.44 -10.95
N ARG A 173 -4.15 -12.20 -11.13
CA ARG A 173 -4.74 -11.67 -12.34
C ARG A 173 -3.72 -10.75 -13.04
N PHE A 174 -3.57 -10.90 -14.36
CA PHE A 174 -2.81 -9.97 -15.18
C PHE A 174 -3.50 -8.61 -15.21
N GLU A 175 -2.73 -7.55 -15.04
CA GLU A 175 -3.21 -6.18 -15.14
C GLU A 175 -2.58 -5.43 -16.31
N SER A 176 -1.25 -5.43 -16.41
CA SER A 176 -0.54 -4.72 -17.48
C SER A 176 0.91 -5.17 -17.56
N VAL A 177 1.53 -5.01 -18.72
CA VAL A 177 2.99 -5.09 -18.84
C VAL A 177 3.58 -3.84 -18.20
N ALA A 178 4.43 -3.98 -17.20
CA ALA A 178 4.93 -2.83 -16.45
C ALA A 178 6.17 -3.16 -15.63
N TRP A 179 7.12 -2.24 -15.60
CA TRP A 179 8.19 -2.22 -14.61
C TRP A 179 8.05 -1.04 -13.61
N SER A 180 7.06 -0.17 -13.80
CA SER A 180 6.60 0.84 -12.85
C SER A 180 5.09 0.95 -12.96
N ALA A 181 4.38 1.12 -11.84
CA ALA A 181 2.94 0.97 -11.84
C ALA A 181 2.23 1.79 -10.75
N SER A 182 0.93 1.95 -10.95
CA SER A 182 -0.03 2.43 -9.96
C SER A 182 -1.40 1.81 -10.25
N ALA A 183 -2.28 1.79 -9.27
CA ALA A 183 -3.66 1.37 -9.43
C ALA A 183 -4.53 2.01 -8.35
N CYS A 184 -5.79 2.26 -8.66
CA CYS A 184 -6.77 2.76 -7.70
C CYS A 184 -8.19 2.51 -8.20
N HIS A 185 -9.16 2.60 -7.31
CA HIS A 185 -10.57 2.42 -7.62
C HIS A 185 -11.32 3.74 -7.37
N ASP A 186 -12.10 4.19 -8.35
CA ASP A 186 -12.81 5.46 -8.29
C ASP A 186 -14.22 5.37 -7.68
N GLY A 187 -14.58 4.22 -7.14
CA GLY A 187 -15.92 3.90 -6.65
C GLY A 187 -16.78 3.14 -7.67
N ILE A 188 -16.36 3.09 -8.93
CA ILE A 188 -17.05 2.40 -10.03
C ILE A 188 -16.20 1.27 -10.58
N SER A 189 -14.95 1.55 -10.94
CA SER A 189 -14.04 0.61 -11.57
C SER A 189 -12.59 0.83 -11.18
N TRP A 190 -11.76 -0.18 -11.43
CA TRP A 190 -10.33 -0.11 -11.28
C TRP A 190 -9.69 0.67 -12.44
N LEU A 191 -8.85 1.63 -12.06
CA LEU A 191 -7.84 2.24 -12.92
C LEU A 191 -6.51 1.55 -12.66
N THR A 192 -5.85 1.06 -13.69
CA THR A 192 -4.47 0.57 -13.61
C THR A 192 -3.58 1.36 -14.55
N ILE A 193 -2.35 1.62 -14.11
CA ILE A 193 -1.33 2.35 -14.85
C ILE A 193 -0.09 1.48 -14.87
N GLY A 194 0.34 1.09 -16.06
CA GLY A 194 1.54 0.28 -16.25
C GLY A 194 2.52 0.97 -17.20
N ILE A 195 3.74 1.20 -16.75
CA ILE A 195 4.80 1.83 -17.53
C ILE A 195 5.80 0.76 -17.96
N SER A 196 6.08 0.70 -19.26
CA SER A 196 7.03 -0.22 -19.84
C SER A 196 7.68 0.39 -21.09
N GLY A 197 8.64 -0.32 -21.66
CA GLY A 197 9.34 0.09 -22.83
C GLY A 197 10.81 0.43 -22.55
N PRO A 198 11.53 0.99 -23.53
CA PRO A 198 12.92 1.38 -23.38
C PRO A 198 13.06 2.59 -22.45
N ASP A 199 14.20 2.73 -21.80
CA ASP A 199 14.48 3.82 -20.85
C ASP A 199 14.29 5.22 -21.48
N ASN A 200 14.56 5.35 -22.75
CA ASN A 200 14.47 6.60 -23.50
C ASN A 200 13.16 6.79 -24.28
N GLY A 201 12.18 5.99 -24.03
CA GLY A 201 10.91 6.04 -24.78
C GLY A 201 9.80 5.21 -24.13
N ALA A 202 9.79 5.14 -22.82
CA ALA A 202 8.76 4.41 -22.08
C ALA A 202 7.38 5.02 -22.26
N VAL A 203 6.36 4.19 -22.13
CA VAL A 203 4.95 4.58 -22.25
C VAL A 203 4.18 4.03 -21.06
N ALA A 204 3.37 4.89 -20.45
CA ALA A 204 2.37 4.49 -19.49
C ALA A 204 1.06 4.13 -20.21
N VAL A 205 0.56 2.93 -19.99
CA VAL A 205 -0.74 2.47 -20.47
C VAL A 205 -1.75 2.57 -19.35
N LEU A 206 -2.83 3.29 -19.58
CA LEU A 206 -3.95 3.42 -18.66
C LEU A 206 -5.04 2.45 -19.07
N LYS A 207 -5.49 1.65 -18.12
CA LYS A 207 -6.66 0.77 -18.28
C LYS A 207 -7.72 1.14 -17.27
N TYR A 208 -8.95 1.19 -17.73
CA TYR A 208 -10.12 1.40 -16.90
C TYR A 208 -11.13 0.28 -17.17
N ASN A 209 -11.56 -0.40 -16.11
CA ASN A 209 -12.38 -1.60 -16.23
C ASN A 209 -11.78 -2.63 -17.20
N ASP A 210 -10.45 -2.84 -17.09
CA ASP A 210 -9.66 -3.77 -17.88
C ASP A 210 -9.57 -3.45 -19.41
N ILE A 211 -9.92 -2.24 -19.79
CA ILE A 211 -9.87 -1.75 -21.17
C ILE A 211 -8.84 -0.63 -21.26
N ILE A 212 -7.95 -0.68 -22.25
CA ILE A 212 -7.00 0.42 -22.53
C ILE A 212 -7.80 1.65 -22.95
N THR A 213 -7.64 2.73 -22.19
CA THR A 213 -8.40 3.97 -22.38
C THR A 213 -7.53 5.14 -22.78
N ASP A 214 -6.25 5.13 -22.42
CA ASP A 214 -5.32 6.21 -22.73
C ASP A 214 -3.87 5.74 -22.58
N THR A 215 -2.95 6.59 -23.06
CA THR A 215 -1.51 6.41 -22.90
C THR A 215 -0.84 7.74 -22.54
N ILE A 216 0.25 7.67 -21.77
CA ILE A 216 1.12 8.80 -21.48
C ILE A 216 2.52 8.44 -21.95
N LYS A 217 3.05 9.20 -22.90
CA LYS A 217 4.41 9.01 -23.40
C LYS A 217 5.42 9.75 -22.53
N SER A 218 6.60 9.18 -22.37
CA SER A 218 7.74 9.87 -21.81
C SER A 218 7.96 11.23 -22.50
N TRP A 219 8.11 12.27 -21.70
CA TRP A 219 8.28 13.67 -22.21
C TRP A 219 9.71 14.21 -22.04
N ARG A 220 10.54 13.49 -21.27
CA ARG A 220 11.98 13.82 -21.07
C ARG A 220 12.89 12.71 -21.59
N ASN A 221 12.34 11.60 -22.06
CA ASN A 221 13.07 10.43 -22.55
C ASN A 221 14.11 9.88 -21.55
N ASN A 222 13.75 9.88 -20.26
CA ASN A 222 14.67 9.47 -19.19
C ASN A 222 13.94 8.72 -18.09
N ILE A 223 13.55 7.49 -18.39
CA ILE A 223 12.90 6.53 -17.48
C ILE A 223 11.65 7.15 -16.83
N LEU A 224 10.59 7.26 -17.63
CA LEU A 224 9.25 7.60 -17.10
C LEU A 224 8.88 6.58 -16.02
N ARG A 225 8.45 7.06 -14.86
CA ARG A 225 8.13 6.24 -13.70
C ARG A 225 7.04 6.87 -12.85
N THR A 226 6.32 6.04 -12.10
CA THR A 226 5.20 6.47 -11.27
C THR A 226 5.34 5.99 -9.82
N GLN A 227 4.25 5.87 -9.11
CA GLN A 227 4.20 5.82 -7.65
C GLN A 227 4.66 4.50 -7.02
N GLU A 228 4.49 3.36 -7.67
CA GLU A 228 4.62 2.03 -7.04
C GLU A 228 3.71 1.88 -5.81
N SER A 229 2.63 2.62 -5.78
CA SER A 229 1.58 2.60 -4.76
C SER A 229 0.26 3.06 -5.37
N GLU A 230 -0.81 3.09 -4.58
CA GLU A 230 -2.11 3.47 -5.13
C GLU A 230 -2.13 4.94 -5.58
N CYS A 231 -2.83 5.19 -6.67
CA CYS A 231 -3.26 6.53 -7.03
C CYS A 231 -4.40 6.96 -6.10
N ALA A 232 -4.67 8.25 -6.04
CA ALA A 232 -5.70 8.77 -5.16
C ALA A 232 -6.89 9.25 -5.98
N CYS A 233 -8.10 8.89 -5.55
CA CYS A 233 -9.33 9.29 -6.21
C CYS A 233 -10.20 10.11 -5.26
N MET A 234 -10.84 11.13 -5.80
CA MET A 234 -11.86 11.91 -5.10
C MET A 234 -12.87 12.45 -6.11
N ASN A 235 -14.16 12.37 -5.77
CA ASN A 235 -15.26 12.83 -6.61
C ASN A 235 -15.24 12.25 -8.04
N GLY A 236 -14.88 10.96 -8.17
CA GLY A 236 -14.83 10.27 -9.46
C GLY A 236 -13.60 10.55 -10.31
N SER A 237 -12.72 11.46 -9.92
CA SER A 237 -11.44 11.73 -10.58
C SER A 237 -10.32 11.04 -9.83
N CYS A 238 -9.35 10.49 -10.56
CA CYS A 238 -8.14 9.88 -10.01
C CYS A 238 -6.91 10.69 -10.38
N PHE A 239 -5.93 10.70 -9.49
CA PHE A 239 -4.74 11.52 -9.61
C PHE A 239 -3.50 10.67 -9.38
N THR A 240 -2.50 10.87 -10.22
CA THR A 240 -1.18 10.25 -10.06
C THR A 240 -0.09 11.26 -10.36
N LEU A 241 1.07 11.05 -9.75
CA LEU A 241 2.27 11.79 -10.05
C LEU A 241 3.27 10.89 -10.76
N MET A 242 3.81 11.37 -11.87
CA MET A 242 4.87 10.70 -12.62
C MET A 242 6.12 11.55 -12.66
N THR A 243 7.26 10.88 -12.73
CA THR A 243 8.59 11.48 -12.82
C THR A 243 9.25 11.05 -14.11
N ASP A 244 9.91 11.98 -14.77
CA ASP A 244 10.72 11.74 -15.96
C ASP A 244 11.99 12.62 -15.88
N GLY A 245 13.14 12.00 -15.95
CA GLY A 245 14.41 12.70 -15.78
C GLY A 245 15.36 11.97 -14.84
N PRO A 246 16.57 12.54 -14.60
CA PRO A 246 17.59 11.87 -13.79
C PRO A 246 17.15 11.66 -12.33
N SER A 247 17.66 10.58 -11.71
CA SER A 247 17.41 10.27 -10.31
C SER A 247 18.36 11.00 -9.34
N ASN A 248 19.42 11.62 -9.84
CA ASN A 248 20.47 12.24 -9.03
C ASN A 248 20.60 13.74 -9.30
N GLY A 249 19.56 14.37 -9.78
CA GLY A 249 19.54 15.78 -10.12
C GLY A 249 18.12 16.25 -10.44
N PRO A 250 17.98 17.50 -10.93
CA PRO A 250 16.67 18.03 -11.32
C PRO A 250 16.00 17.15 -12.36
N ALA A 251 14.75 16.82 -12.15
CA ALA A 251 13.91 16.06 -13.08
C ALA A 251 12.60 16.82 -13.35
N SER A 252 11.73 16.21 -14.12
CA SER A 252 10.38 16.73 -14.40
C SER A 252 9.33 15.89 -13.69
N TYR A 253 8.40 16.57 -13.03
CA TYR A 253 7.34 15.94 -12.25
C TYR A 253 5.99 16.46 -12.73
N LYS A 254 5.09 15.56 -13.09
CA LYS A 254 3.75 15.94 -13.54
C LYS A 254 2.68 15.26 -12.70
N ILE A 255 1.66 16.03 -12.35
CA ILE A 255 0.42 15.52 -11.80
C ILE A 255 -0.57 15.33 -12.97
N PHE A 256 -1.19 14.16 -13.03
CA PHE A 256 -2.21 13.82 -14.01
C PHE A 256 -3.55 13.64 -13.33
N LYS A 257 -4.55 14.36 -13.82
CA LYS A 257 -5.96 14.13 -13.47
C LYS A 257 -6.56 13.20 -14.52
N ILE A 258 -7.14 12.10 -14.05
CA ILE A 258 -7.66 11.01 -14.88
C ILE A 258 -9.10 10.77 -14.53
N GLU A 259 -9.97 10.78 -15.53
CA GLU A 259 -11.41 10.50 -15.38
C GLU A 259 -11.78 9.32 -16.27
N ARG A 260 -12.27 8.24 -15.64
CA ARG A 260 -12.63 6.99 -16.33
C ARG A 260 -11.53 6.50 -17.28
N GLY A 261 -10.28 6.55 -16.80
CA GLY A 261 -9.12 6.08 -17.53
C GLY A 261 -8.55 7.02 -18.58
N LYS A 262 -9.06 8.24 -18.70
CA LYS A 262 -8.57 9.26 -19.64
C LYS A 262 -7.95 10.43 -18.91
N VAL A 263 -6.78 10.86 -19.38
CA VAL A 263 -6.12 12.08 -18.88
C VAL A 263 -6.93 13.28 -19.35
N VAL A 264 -7.48 14.04 -18.41
CA VAL A 264 -8.26 15.24 -18.68
C VAL A 264 -7.48 16.51 -18.40
N LYS A 265 -6.48 16.44 -17.54
CA LYS A 265 -5.63 17.60 -17.21
C LYS A 265 -4.29 17.12 -16.67
N SER A 266 -3.27 17.90 -16.89
CA SER A 266 -1.96 17.69 -16.25
C SER A 266 -1.30 19.03 -15.92
N VAL A 267 -0.42 19.02 -14.94
CA VAL A 267 0.42 20.15 -14.57
C VAL A 267 1.82 19.67 -14.26
N GLU A 268 2.82 20.41 -14.72
CA GLU A 268 4.22 20.19 -14.35
C GLU A 268 4.55 21.00 -13.12
N LEU A 269 5.19 20.38 -12.12
CA LEU A 269 5.58 21.08 -10.91
C LEU A 269 6.72 22.05 -11.19
N ASN A 270 6.59 23.29 -10.72
CA ASN A 270 7.71 24.22 -10.65
C ASN A 270 8.46 23.99 -9.34
N ALA A 271 9.42 23.09 -9.37
CA ALA A 271 10.14 22.62 -8.19
C ALA A 271 11.65 22.41 -8.50
N PRO A 272 12.39 23.47 -8.86
CA PRO A 272 13.76 23.33 -9.41
C PRO A 272 14.79 22.81 -8.40
N ASN A 273 14.52 22.91 -7.10
CA ASN A 273 15.41 22.43 -6.04
C ASN A 273 14.82 21.25 -5.26
N TYR A 274 13.78 20.64 -5.78
CA TYR A 274 13.12 19.48 -5.18
C TYR A 274 13.27 18.26 -6.06
N HIS A 275 13.12 17.08 -5.46
CA HIS A 275 13.10 15.83 -6.19
C HIS A 275 11.93 14.97 -5.72
N TYR A 276 11.14 14.46 -6.65
CA TYR A 276 9.95 13.70 -6.38
C TYR A 276 9.98 12.39 -7.15
N GLU A 277 10.05 11.30 -6.45
CA GLU A 277 9.91 9.95 -7.00
C GLU A 277 9.03 9.10 -6.12
N GLU A 278 8.41 8.08 -6.71
CA GLU A 278 7.73 7.03 -5.97
C GLU A 278 6.81 7.59 -4.88
N CYS A 279 5.95 8.52 -5.26
CA CYS A 279 5.07 9.20 -4.32
C CYS A 279 4.03 8.25 -3.72
N SER A 280 3.70 8.49 -2.45
CA SER A 280 2.60 7.85 -1.75
C SER A 280 1.54 8.90 -1.51
N CYS A 281 0.40 8.74 -2.16
CA CYS A 281 -0.66 9.74 -2.18
C CYS A 281 -1.92 9.23 -1.48
N TYR A 282 -2.66 10.14 -0.88
CA TYR A 282 -3.95 9.86 -0.27
C TYR A 282 -4.84 11.11 -0.33
N PRO A 283 -6.17 10.94 -0.38
CA PRO A 283 -7.08 12.07 -0.33
C PRO A 283 -7.31 12.52 1.12
N ASP A 284 -7.40 13.81 1.34
CA ASP A 284 -7.79 14.39 2.63
C ASP A 284 -8.47 15.74 2.42
N SER A 285 -9.74 15.85 2.85
CA SER A 285 -10.51 17.11 2.91
C SER A 285 -10.54 17.91 1.61
N GLY A 286 -10.75 17.23 0.48
CA GLY A 286 -10.83 17.85 -0.84
C GLY A 286 -9.51 18.08 -1.53
N ASP A 287 -8.40 17.74 -0.90
CA ASP A 287 -7.05 17.74 -1.48
C ASP A 287 -6.50 16.33 -1.61
N ILE A 288 -5.52 16.18 -2.48
CA ILE A 288 -4.62 15.03 -2.52
C ILE A 288 -3.31 15.45 -1.89
N ILE A 289 -2.80 14.64 -0.98
CA ILE A 289 -1.50 14.82 -0.34
C ILE A 289 -0.60 13.68 -0.77
N CYS A 290 0.55 14.00 -1.36
CA CYS A 290 1.58 13.06 -1.76
C CYS A 290 2.85 13.31 -0.95
N VAL A 291 3.40 12.26 -0.36
CA VAL A 291 4.72 12.27 0.29
C VAL A 291 5.63 11.35 -0.50
N CYS A 292 6.79 11.83 -0.89
CA CYS A 292 7.59 11.22 -1.94
C CYS A 292 9.01 10.91 -1.48
N ARG A 293 9.82 10.40 -2.41
CA ARG A 293 11.24 10.12 -2.25
C ARG A 293 12.04 11.21 -2.94
N ASP A 294 12.98 11.80 -2.23
CA ASP A 294 14.05 12.61 -2.82
C ASP A 294 15.26 11.71 -3.04
N ASN A 295 15.51 11.35 -4.29
CA ASN A 295 16.65 10.51 -4.63
C ASN A 295 17.90 11.33 -5.00
N TRP A 296 17.83 12.63 -4.88
CA TRP A 296 18.90 13.53 -5.27
C TRP A 296 19.74 14.00 -4.07
N HIS A 297 19.12 14.66 -3.08
CA HIS A 297 19.89 15.36 -2.06
C HIS A 297 19.21 15.53 -0.69
N GLY A 298 18.00 15.08 -0.50
CA GLY A 298 17.28 15.24 0.77
C GLY A 298 17.12 13.92 1.53
N SER A 299 17.29 13.97 2.85
CA SER A 299 16.99 12.85 3.76
C SER A 299 15.64 12.97 4.44
N ASN A 300 14.98 14.11 4.35
CA ASN A 300 13.58 14.31 4.67
C ASN A 300 12.72 14.15 3.42
N ARG A 301 11.42 13.89 3.60
CA ARG A 301 10.57 13.62 2.46
C ARG A 301 9.94 14.87 1.89
N PRO A 302 10.03 15.06 0.58
CA PRO A 302 9.29 16.08 -0.13
C PRO A 302 7.81 15.73 -0.17
N TRP A 303 6.97 16.73 -0.18
CA TRP A 303 5.54 16.57 -0.33
C TRP A 303 4.99 17.52 -1.39
N VAL A 304 3.86 17.18 -1.95
CA VAL A 304 3.01 18.03 -2.77
C VAL A 304 1.57 17.81 -2.37
N SER A 305 0.80 18.88 -2.26
CA SER A 305 -0.65 18.81 -2.08
C SER A 305 -1.36 19.60 -3.16
N PHE A 306 -2.49 19.12 -3.61
CA PHE A 306 -3.23 19.75 -4.70
C PHE A 306 -4.72 19.45 -4.62
N ASN A 307 -5.52 20.34 -5.22
CA ASN A 307 -6.96 20.21 -5.31
C ASN A 307 -7.42 19.63 -6.65
N GLN A 308 -8.73 19.54 -6.86
CA GLN A 308 -9.37 19.06 -8.11
C GLN A 308 -8.90 19.81 -9.36
N ASN A 309 -8.52 21.07 -9.22
CA ASN A 309 -8.08 21.90 -10.32
C ASN A 309 -6.57 21.81 -10.59
N LEU A 310 -5.86 20.94 -9.85
CA LEU A 310 -4.40 20.80 -9.88
C LEU A 310 -3.66 22.08 -9.45
N GLU A 311 -4.29 22.90 -8.65
CA GLU A 311 -3.62 23.97 -7.92
C GLU A 311 -2.86 23.33 -6.76
N TYR A 312 -1.54 23.52 -6.74
CA TYR A 312 -0.66 22.74 -5.86
C TYR A 312 0.21 23.62 -4.95
N GLN A 313 0.63 23.00 -3.86
CA GLN A 313 1.67 23.50 -2.96
C GLN A 313 2.75 22.43 -2.80
N ILE A 314 3.98 22.85 -2.61
CA ILE A 314 5.15 21.97 -2.46
C ILE A 314 5.94 22.31 -1.21
N GLY A 315 6.68 21.35 -0.70
CA GLY A 315 7.56 21.53 0.44
C GLY A 315 8.23 20.22 0.82
N TYR A 316 8.92 20.27 1.96
CA TYR A 316 9.47 19.10 2.66
C TYR A 316 8.84 19.00 4.04
N ILE A 317 8.76 17.80 4.57
CA ILE A 317 8.39 17.59 5.97
C ILE A 317 9.51 18.18 6.82
N CYS A 318 9.16 19.12 7.70
CA CYS A 318 10.15 19.94 8.40
C CYS A 318 10.84 19.22 9.56
N SER A 319 10.18 18.18 10.12
CA SER A 319 10.68 17.44 11.29
C SER A 319 12.14 16.99 11.16
N GLY A 320 12.88 17.10 12.25
CA GLY A 320 14.19 16.50 12.40
C GLY A 320 14.19 14.98 12.55
N ILE A 321 13.03 14.36 12.51
CA ILE A 321 12.84 12.91 12.38
C ILE A 321 12.75 12.60 10.88
N PHE A 322 13.89 12.32 10.28
CA PHE A 322 13.99 12.14 8.84
C PHE A 322 13.37 10.82 8.38
N GLY A 323 12.57 10.88 7.33
CA GLY A 323 11.80 9.71 6.85
C GLY A 323 12.51 8.85 5.84
N ASP A 324 13.55 9.34 5.18
CA ASP A 324 14.24 8.64 4.09
C ASP A 324 15.37 7.71 4.59
N ASN A 325 15.96 6.99 3.68
CA ASN A 325 17.09 6.09 3.92
C ASN A 325 17.96 6.02 2.65
N PRO A 326 19.28 6.34 2.69
CA PRO A 326 20.05 6.67 3.88
C PRO A 326 19.71 8.06 4.46
N ARG A 327 19.96 8.22 5.76
CA ARG A 327 19.74 9.47 6.47
C ARG A 327 20.75 9.65 7.60
N PRO A 328 21.03 10.90 8.04
CA PRO A 328 21.77 11.14 9.27
C PRO A 328 20.92 10.78 10.49
N ASN A 329 21.53 10.78 11.66
CA ASN A 329 20.79 10.66 12.91
C ASN A 329 19.79 11.82 13.06
N ASP A 330 18.71 11.57 13.76
CA ASP A 330 17.71 12.59 14.04
C ASP A 330 18.34 13.82 14.68
N GLY A 331 17.90 14.98 14.24
CA GLY A 331 18.49 16.25 14.66
C GLY A 331 17.58 17.42 14.34
N THR A 332 18.19 18.52 13.90
CA THR A 332 17.44 19.69 13.43
C THR A 332 17.00 19.46 11.99
N GLY A 333 15.70 19.56 11.75
CA GLY A 333 15.09 19.45 10.43
C GLY A 333 15.14 20.75 9.65
N SER A 334 14.48 20.74 8.51
CA SER A 334 14.30 21.89 7.64
C SER A 334 13.04 21.68 6.80
N CYS A 335 12.38 22.76 6.45
CA CYS A 335 11.25 22.73 5.52
C CYS A 335 11.68 22.70 4.04
N GLY A 336 12.98 22.63 3.81
CA GLY A 336 13.62 22.30 2.53
C GLY A 336 14.43 21.01 2.64
N PRO A 337 15.14 20.61 1.57
CA PRO A 337 15.93 19.38 1.61
C PRO A 337 17.07 19.46 2.63
N VAL A 338 17.17 18.43 3.47
CA VAL A 338 18.27 18.22 4.41
C VAL A 338 19.28 17.29 3.76
N SER A 339 20.54 17.65 3.76
CA SER A 339 21.60 16.86 3.13
C SER A 339 21.56 15.38 3.50
N SER A 340 21.56 14.54 2.47
CA SER A 340 21.70 13.10 2.60
C SER A 340 23.16 12.66 2.39
N ASN A 341 23.44 11.39 2.68
CA ASN A 341 24.76 10.79 2.49
C ASN A 341 25.03 10.37 1.03
N GLY A 342 24.35 10.97 0.06
CA GLY A 342 24.49 10.71 -1.37
C GLY A 342 23.14 10.59 -2.09
N ALA A 343 23.20 10.48 -3.41
CA ALA A 343 22.03 10.29 -4.26
C ALA A 343 21.48 8.87 -4.08
N ASN A 344 20.48 8.72 -3.25
CA ASN A 344 19.79 7.47 -2.97
C ASN A 344 18.53 7.75 -2.15
N GLY A 345 17.71 6.73 -1.93
CA GLY A 345 16.52 6.84 -1.12
C GLY A 345 15.77 5.51 -1.03
N VAL A 346 14.63 5.56 -0.40
CA VAL A 346 13.65 4.48 -0.34
C VAL A 346 12.26 5.08 -0.44
N LYS A 347 11.37 4.42 -1.20
CA LYS A 347 9.97 4.81 -1.19
C LYS A 347 9.38 4.67 0.21
N GLY A 348 8.66 5.70 0.64
CA GLY A 348 7.97 5.74 1.92
C GLY A 348 6.72 6.62 1.86
N PHE A 349 6.15 6.87 3.02
CA PHE A 349 4.90 7.60 3.18
C PHE A 349 4.89 8.37 4.49
N SER A 350 3.94 9.28 4.62
CA SER A 350 3.58 9.93 5.89
C SER A 350 2.12 10.35 5.84
N PHE A 351 1.49 10.51 7.00
CA PHE A 351 0.14 11.04 7.10
C PHE A 351 0.14 12.34 7.88
N LYS A 352 -0.36 13.39 7.25
CA LYS A 352 -0.49 14.72 7.84
C LYS A 352 -1.79 14.83 8.65
N TYR A 353 -1.68 15.31 9.89
CA TYR A 353 -2.79 15.67 10.75
C TYR A 353 -2.56 17.08 11.30
N GLY A 354 -3.11 18.09 10.64
CA GLY A 354 -2.84 19.49 11.01
C GLY A 354 -1.35 19.81 10.87
N ASN A 355 -0.71 20.26 11.95
CA ASN A 355 0.73 20.50 12.01
C ASN A 355 1.53 19.25 12.36
N GLY A 356 0.85 18.18 12.77
CA GLY A 356 1.46 16.91 13.11
C GLY A 356 1.59 15.98 11.93
N VAL A 357 2.41 14.97 12.11
CA VAL A 357 2.66 13.97 11.08
C VAL A 357 2.99 12.61 11.69
N TRP A 358 2.41 11.56 11.11
CA TRP A 358 2.86 10.20 11.28
C TRP A 358 3.92 9.90 10.23
N ILE A 359 5.13 9.58 10.69
CA ILE A 359 6.26 9.23 9.83
C ILE A 359 6.47 7.72 9.89
N GLY A 360 6.38 7.06 8.74
CA GLY A 360 6.79 5.68 8.55
C GLY A 360 8.19 5.63 7.95
N ARG A 361 9.09 4.87 8.57
CA ARG A 361 10.47 4.78 8.09
C ARG A 361 11.16 3.49 8.47
N THR A 362 12.22 3.14 7.75
CA THR A 362 13.12 2.07 8.17
C THR A 362 13.80 2.41 9.50
N LYS A 363 14.05 1.43 10.35
CA LYS A 363 14.78 1.65 11.60
C LYS A 363 16.26 1.91 11.36
N SER A 364 16.87 1.20 10.41
CA SER A 364 18.23 1.49 9.99
C SER A 364 18.33 2.82 9.26
N THR A 365 19.39 3.56 9.50
CA THR A 365 19.70 4.81 8.80
C THR A 365 20.43 4.59 7.47
N SER A 366 20.89 3.38 7.20
CA SER A 366 21.77 3.08 6.07
C SER A 366 21.35 1.88 5.23
N SER A 367 20.50 1.02 5.76
CA SER A 367 20.01 -0.17 5.04
C SER A 367 18.49 -0.30 5.16
N ARG A 368 17.90 -1.10 4.28
CA ARG A 368 16.46 -1.37 4.27
C ARG A 368 16.15 -2.48 5.27
N SER A 369 16.23 -2.16 6.55
CA SER A 369 15.93 -3.08 7.64
C SER A 369 15.15 -2.41 8.75
N GLY A 370 14.26 -3.17 9.36
CA GLY A 370 13.30 -2.68 10.34
C GLY A 370 12.29 -1.71 9.75
N PHE A 371 11.30 -1.38 10.52
CA PHE A 371 10.32 -0.34 10.21
C PHE A 371 9.67 0.17 11.49
N GLU A 372 9.39 1.46 11.55
CA GLU A 372 8.76 2.12 12.69
C GLU A 372 7.79 3.20 12.26
N MET A 373 6.79 3.45 13.08
CA MET A 373 5.84 4.57 12.96
C MET A 373 6.07 5.54 14.10
N ILE A 374 6.21 6.81 13.77
CA ILE A 374 6.50 7.87 14.74
C ILE A 374 5.49 8.99 14.57
N TRP A 375 4.85 9.38 15.68
CA TRP A 375 3.99 10.55 15.73
C TRP A 375 4.76 11.76 16.27
N ASP A 376 4.94 12.75 15.40
CA ASP A 376 5.48 14.05 15.75
C ASP A 376 4.36 15.10 15.65
N PRO A 377 3.90 15.65 16.78
CA PRO A 377 2.73 16.53 16.80
C PRO A 377 2.94 17.89 16.11
N ASN A 378 4.18 18.25 15.83
CA ASN A 378 4.53 19.48 15.11
C ASN A 378 5.40 19.23 13.87
N GLY A 379 5.61 18.00 13.47
CA GLY A 379 6.63 17.60 12.52
C GLY A 379 6.37 18.03 11.08
N TRP A 380 5.13 18.35 10.71
CA TRP A 380 4.87 18.84 9.36
C TRP A 380 5.46 20.24 9.12
N THR A 381 5.43 21.09 10.14
CA THR A 381 5.87 22.50 10.07
C THR A 381 7.03 22.86 11.00
N GLY A 382 7.29 22.06 12.01
CA GLY A 382 8.33 22.28 13.00
C GLY A 382 9.57 21.43 12.77
N THR A 383 10.74 22.00 13.05
CA THR A 383 12.06 21.42 12.75
C THR A 383 12.68 20.61 13.89
N ASP A 384 11.98 20.45 15.00
CA ASP A 384 12.43 19.64 16.13
C ASP A 384 12.45 18.15 15.79
N LYS A 385 13.09 17.36 16.65
CA LYS A 385 13.08 15.89 16.61
C LYS A 385 12.26 15.27 17.73
N ASN A 386 11.34 16.02 18.32
CA ASN A 386 10.53 15.56 19.44
C ASN A 386 9.32 14.78 18.93
N PHE A 387 9.12 13.61 19.48
CA PHE A 387 7.96 12.77 19.15
C PHE A 387 7.20 12.41 20.43
N LEU A 388 5.90 12.11 20.27
CA LEU A 388 5.04 11.64 21.38
C LEU A 388 4.87 10.13 21.38
N VAL A 389 4.84 9.50 20.20
CA VAL A 389 4.58 8.07 20.07
C VAL A 389 5.55 7.48 19.07
N LYS A 390 6.06 6.31 19.39
CA LYS A 390 6.86 5.48 18.52
C LYS A 390 6.36 4.05 18.65
N GLN A 391 6.05 3.44 17.51
CA GLN A 391 5.65 2.05 17.42
C GLN A 391 6.59 1.30 16.48
N ASP A 392 7.18 0.22 16.94
CA ASP A 392 7.95 -0.67 16.08
C ASP A 392 7.02 -1.61 15.32
N ILE A 393 7.27 -1.73 14.02
CA ILE A 393 6.49 -2.56 13.09
C ILE A 393 7.30 -3.77 12.68
N ILE A 394 8.53 -3.56 12.24
CA ILE A 394 9.48 -4.62 11.86
C ILE A 394 10.74 -4.46 12.70
N GLY A 395 11.22 -5.55 13.25
CA GLY A 395 12.44 -5.56 14.08
C GLY A 395 13.68 -5.11 13.30
N PRO A 396 14.69 -4.55 13.98
CA PRO A 396 15.86 -3.97 13.33
C PRO A 396 16.73 -4.98 12.60
N ASN A 397 16.61 -6.27 12.94
CA ASN A 397 17.35 -7.35 12.31
C ASN A 397 16.64 -7.99 11.12
N ASP A 398 15.42 -7.56 10.84
CA ASP A 398 14.60 -8.06 9.74
C ASP A 398 14.67 -7.10 8.55
N TRP A 399 14.80 -7.66 7.35
CA TRP A 399 14.80 -6.89 6.12
C TRP A 399 13.42 -6.25 5.87
N SER A 400 13.44 -5.04 5.38
CA SER A 400 12.28 -4.31 4.91
C SER A 400 12.53 -3.77 3.50
N GLY A 401 11.89 -2.71 3.12
CA GLY A 401 12.07 -2.13 1.79
C GLY A 401 11.18 -0.92 1.58
N TYR A 402 10.50 -0.92 0.45
CA TYR A 402 9.52 0.10 0.14
C TYR A 402 8.36 0.06 1.14
N SER A 403 7.73 1.18 1.31
CA SER A 403 6.47 1.32 2.03
C SER A 403 5.60 2.37 1.34
N GLY A 404 4.33 2.27 1.52
CA GLY A 404 3.38 3.18 0.90
C GLY A 404 2.06 3.26 1.62
N SER A 405 1.35 4.35 1.40
CA SER A 405 0.04 4.60 1.96
C SER A 405 -1.08 3.99 1.11
N PHE A 406 -2.17 3.66 1.75
CA PHE A 406 -3.47 3.45 1.14
C PHE A 406 -4.56 3.84 2.14
N VAL A 407 -5.77 4.00 1.66
CA VAL A 407 -6.92 4.34 2.52
C VAL A 407 -8.05 3.34 2.31
N GLN A 408 -8.82 3.14 3.37
CA GLN A 408 -10.08 2.41 3.29
C GLN A 408 -11.24 3.40 3.44
N HIS A 409 -12.08 3.44 2.42
CA HIS A 409 -13.25 4.32 2.38
C HIS A 409 -14.36 3.88 3.35
N PRO A 410 -15.21 4.81 3.82
CA PRO A 410 -16.32 4.50 4.72
C PRO A 410 -17.24 3.40 4.22
N GLU A 411 -17.45 3.29 2.92
CA GLU A 411 -18.28 2.24 2.31
C GLU A 411 -17.74 0.84 2.57
N LEU A 412 -16.41 0.70 2.67
CA LEU A 412 -15.78 -0.59 2.97
C LEU A 412 -15.79 -0.89 4.47
N THR A 413 -15.53 0.10 5.30
CA THR A 413 -15.29 -0.08 6.74
C THR A 413 -16.52 0.13 7.62
N GLY A 414 -17.50 0.88 7.12
CA GLY A 414 -18.65 1.36 7.90
C GLY A 414 -18.30 2.48 8.89
N LEU A 415 -17.10 3.06 8.82
CA LEU A 415 -16.69 4.21 9.63
C LEU A 415 -17.17 5.51 8.99
N ASP A 416 -17.20 6.60 9.76
CA ASP A 416 -17.57 7.95 9.25
C ASP A 416 -16.40 8.68 8.60
N CYS A 417 -15.22 8.10 8.57
CA CYS A 417 -13.98 8.69 8.09
C CYS A 417 -13.18 7.67 7.26
N MET A 418 -12.22 8.14 6.48
CA MET A 418 -11.29 7.27 5.77
C MET A 418 -10.23 6.74 6.74
N ARG A 419 -10.08 5.43 6.78
CA ARG A 419 -9.03 4.80 7.59
C ARG A 419 -7.70 4.89 6.87
N PRO A 420 -6.67 5.55 7.45
CA PRO A 420 -5.33 5.53 6.88
C PRO A 420 -4.68 4.17 7.14
N CYS A 421 -4.05 3.63 6.12
CA CYS A 421 -3.34 2.36 6.16
C CYS A 421 -1.99 2.50 5.45
N PHE A 422 -1.08 1.59 5.73
CA PHE A 422 0.17 1.48 5.01
C PHE A 422 0.57 0.03 4.82
N TRP A 423 1.42 -0.20 3.84
CA TRP A 423 2.08 -1.48 3.61
C TRP A 423 3.60 -1.31 3.68
N VAL A 424 4.28 -2.38 4.00
CA VAL A 424 5.74 -2.48 3.98
C VAL A 424 6.13 -3.68 3.14
N GLU A 425 7.06 -3.48 2.22
CA GLU A 425 7.70 -4.53 1.44
C GLU A 425 8.81 -5.19 2.26
N LEU A 426 8.76 -6.49 2.39
CA LEU A 426 9.79 -7.28 3.08
C LEU A 426 10.68 -7.95 2.04
N ILE A 427 11.74 -7.26 1.63
CA ILE A 427 12.67 -7.76 0.60
C ILE A 427 13.56 -8.85 1.17
N ARG A 428 13.72 -9.93 0.40
CA ARG A 428 14.65 -11.00 0.71
C ARG A 428 15.48 -11.33 -0.54
N GLY A 429 16.61 -11.98 -0.30
CA GLY A 429 17.53 -12.35 -1.37
C GLY A 429 18.61 -11.31 -1.62
N ARG A 430 19.13 -11.29 -2.85
CA ARG A 430 20.21 -10.36 -3.22
C ARG A 430 19.76 -8.90 -3.14
N PRO A 431 20.69 -7.99 -2.81
CA PRO A 431 22.14 -8.18 -2.60
C PRO A 431 22.51 -8.62 -1.17
N LYS A 432 21.56 -8.63 -0.24
CA LYS A 432 21.85 -8.80 1.19
C LYS A 432 22.00 -10.24 1.63
N GLU A 433 21.43 -11.16 0.88
CA GLU A 433 21.44 -12.59 1.18
C GLU A 433 21.95 -13.38 -0.03
N ASN A 434 22.51 -14.58 0.24
CA ASN A 434 23.13 -15.40 -0.80
C ASN A 434 22.09 -16.25 -1.55
N THR A 435 21.34 -15.62 -2.41
CA THR A 435 20.38 -16.25 -3.31
C THR A 435 20.67 -15.85 -4.74
N ILE A 436 20.08 -16.56 -5.71
CA ILE A 436 20.14 -16.17 -7.12
C ILE A 436 19.07 -15.14 -7.48
N TRP A 437 18.10 -14.95 -6.61
CA TRP A 437 16.91 -14.13 -6.79
C TRP A 437 16.84 -12.97 -5.80
N THR A 438 16.01 -12.01 -6.10
CA THR A 438 15.54 -10.95 -5.21
C THR A 438 14.02 -10.93 -5.29
N SER A 439 13.36 -11.02 -4.16
CA SER A 439 11.90 -11.01 -4.09
C SER A 439 11.43 -10.34 -2.82
N GLY A 440 10.14 -10.03 -2.74
CA GLY A 440 9.52 -9.41 -1.59
C GLY A 440 8.23 -10.12 -1.19
N SER A 441 7.84 -9.91 0.04
CA SER A 441 6.49 -10.15 0.54
C SER A 441 5.90 -8.85 1.06
N SER A 442 4.64 -8.85 1.45
CA SER A 442 3.98 -7.65 1.95
C SER A 442 3.35 -7.87 3.32
N ILE A 443 3.36 -6.82 4.10
CA ILE A 443 2.62 -6.70 5.35
C ILE A 443 1.92 -5.35 5.37
N SER A 444 0.70 -5.29 5.90
CA SER A 444 -0.05 -4.05 5.97
C SER A 444 -0.63 -3.81 7.35
N PHE A 445 -0.80 -2.54 7.68
CA PHE A 445 -1.34 -2.05 8.94
C PHE A 445 -2.35 -0.96 8.67
N CYS A 446 -3.36 -0.86 9.54
CA CYS A 446 -4.32 0.23 9.50
C CYS A 446 -4.35 0.98 10.82
N GLY A 447 -4.64 2.27 10.75
CA GLY A 447 -4.74 3.12 11.91
C GLY A 447 -5.93 2.76 12.78
N VAL A 448 -5.71 2.78 14.09
CA VAL A 448 -6.75 2.55 15.11
C VAL A 448 -6.71 3.65 16.15
N ASN A 449 -7.87 3.94 16.73
CA ASN A 449 -7.99 4.90 17.84
C ASN A 449 -8.23 4.15 19.16
N SER A 450 -7.26 3.35 19.53
CA SER A 450 -7.25 2.55 20.76
C SER A 450 -5.82 2.27 21.19
N ASP A 451 -5.63 1.80 22.41
CA ASP A 451 -4.34 1.29 22.84
C ASP A 451 -3.95 0.10 21.97
N THR A 452 -2.77 0.19 21.36
CA THR A 452 -2.21 -0.88 20.52
C THR A 452 -0.89 -1.33 21.06
N VAL A 453 -0.57 -2.58 20.76
CA VAL A 453 0.70 -3.21 21.09
C VAL A 453 1.43 -3.44 19.80
N GLY A 454 2.65 -2.93 19.69
CA GLY A 454 3.51 -3.15 18.54
C GLY A 454 4.20 -4.50 18.61
N TRP A 455 4.24 -5.20 17.48
CA TRP A 455 4.89 -6.49 17.30
C TRP A 455 5.85 -6.42 16.13
N SER A 456 6.94 -7.17 16.21
CA SER A 456 7.81 -7.39 15.06
C SER A 456 7.29 -8.56 14.21
N TRP A 457 7.19 -8.34 12.91
CA TRP A 457 6.63 -9.29 11.95
C TRP A 457 7.65 -9.62 10.85
N PRO A 458 8.60 -10.54 11.10
CA PRO A 458 9.52 -11.01 10.08
C PRO A 458 8.78 -11.80 8.99
N ASP A 459 9.40 -11.99 7.82
CA ASP A 459 8.81 -12.82 6.77
C ASP A 459 8.78 -14.31 7.12
N GLY A 460 9.56 -14.74 8.11
CA GLY A 460 9.61 -16.12 8.61
C GLY A 460 10.31 -17.12 7.68
N ALA A 461 10.99 -16.65 6.64
CA ALA A 461 11.66 -17.52 5.68
C ALA A 461 12.97 -18.10 6.25
N GLU A 462 13.22 -19.36 5.94
CA GLU A 462 14.56 -19.97 6.07
C GLU A 462 15.33 -19.73 4.77
N LEU A 463 16.55 -19.24 4.88
CA LEU A 463 17.42 -18.96 3.74
C LEU A 463 18.75 -19.71 3.89
N PRO A 464 19.43 -19.97 2.76
CA PRO A 464 19.11 -19.56 1.40
C PRO A 464 18.11 -20.48 0.68
N PHE A 465 17.18 -19.90 -0.07
CA PHE A 465 16.48 -20.60 -1.14
C PHE A 465 17.41 -20.66 -2.34
N THR A 466 18.08 -21.75 -2.52
CA THR A 466 18.85 -22.01 -3.74
C THR A 466 18.16 -23.09 -4.53
N ILE A 467 18.17 -22.95 -5.84
CA ILE A 467 17.80 -24.05 -6.73
C ILE A 467 19.00 -24.97 -6.76
N ASP A 468 18.80 -26.23 -6.39
CA ASP A 468 19.80 -27.28 -6.59
C ASP A 468 20.12 -27.32 -8.09
N LYS A 469 21.41 -27.24 -8.37
CA LYS A 469 21.93 -27.25 -9.75
C LYS A 469 21.80 -28.63 -10.39
#